data_9297aecd6b5da1e1c39285defcd30e3d
#
_entry.id   9297aecd6b5da1e1c39285defcd30e3d
#
_cell.length_a   1.000
_cell.length_b   1.000
_cell.length_c   1.000
_cell.angle_alpha   90.00
_cell.angle_beta   90.00
_cell.angle_gamma   90.00
#
_symmetry.space_group_name_H-M   'P 1'
#
loop_
_entity.id
_entity.type
_entity.pdbx_description
1 polymer ?
#
loop_
_entity_poly.entity_id
_entity_poly.type
_entity_poly.pdbx_seq_one_letter_code
_entity_poly.pdbx_strand_id
1 'polypeptide(L)'
;KDPGDELCLILSHEGGNKGRGLADKLRKAKIETVSVAAPKPWELPRFCVEEARSRKVKLSQEAAGVLVAAVGNDLRALTSAIAQLADDADGAPVDEALVQKYFAGRAEVTSFAVSDAVLAGNTSLALERLRWALGTGVAPVLITSAMAGAFRGMGKYLEARGSGADLARRIGVPPFKLKEYQRTSRNWQPAGVAAAIGIIAQADADVKGAATNPDYALERM
;
A
#
# COMPACT_ATOMS: atom_id res chain seq x y z
N LYS A 1 3.66 7.57 43.65
CA LYS A 1 2.46 7.48 44.48
C LYS A 1 1.53 6.48 43.83
N ASP A 2 1.01 5.57 44.62
CA ASP A 2 -0.03 4.64 44.19
C ASP A 2 -1.31 5.46 43.87
N PRO A 3 -1.89 5.33 42.68
CA PRO A 3 -3.08 6.11 42.30
C PRO A 3 -4.36 5.71 43.07
N GLY A 4 -4.32 4.61 43.84
CA GLY A 4 -5.49 4.04 44.50
C GLY A 4 -6.40 3.21 43.58
N ASP A 5 -7.29 2.43 44.16
CA ASP A 5 -8.13 1.44 43.47
C ASP A 5 -9.21 2.08 42.56
N GLU A 6 -9.47 3.37 42.74
CA GLU A 6 -10.52 4.08 41.97
C GLU A 6 -9.99 4.75 40.68
N LEU A 7 -8.69 4.70 40.39
CA LEU A 7 -8.08 5.36 39.25
C LEU A 7 -7.40 4.36 38.29
N CYS A 8 -7.87 4.30 37.07
CA CYS A 8 -7.19 3.61 35.98
C CYS A 8 -6.37 4.62 35.17
N LEU A 9 -5.04 4.52 35.20
CA LEU A 9 -4.14 5.39 34.44
C LEU A 9 -3.60 4.67 33.22
N ILE A 10 -3.94 5.18 32.03
CA ILE A 10 -3.44 4.69 30.76
C ILE A 10 -2.43 5.70 30.21
N LEU A 11 -1.19 5.24 30.00
CA LEU A 11 -0.12 6.05 29.41
C LEU A 11 0.20 5.53 28.02
N SER A 12 0.19 6.40 27.01
CA SER A 12 0.62 6.06 25.67
C SER A 12 1.98 6.69 25.35
N HIS A 13 2.81 5.95 24.62
CA HIS A 13 4.13 6.40 24.18
C HIS A 13 4.35 5.98 22.73
N GLU A 14 4.55 6.95 21.83
CA GLU A 14 4.66 6.73 20.38
C GLU A 14 5.98 6.09 19.93
N GLY A 15 6.87 5.75 20.85
CA GLY A 15 8.23 5.29 20.53
C GLY A 15 9.23 6.44 20.42
N GLY A 16 10.45 6.13 19.98
CA GLY A 16 11.52 7.12 19.88
C GLY A 16 12.21 7.44 21.20
N ASN A 17 13.02 8.52 21.21
CA ASN A 17 13.88 8.86 22.36
C ASN A 17 13.18 9.75 23.41
N LYS A 18 12.20 10.54 22.98
CA LYS A 18 11.47 11.46 23.87
C LYS A 18 10.57 10.66 24.81
N GLY A 19 10.76 10.79 26.13
CA GLY A 19 9.97 10.05 27.12
C GLY A 19 10.39 8.60 27.35
N ARG A 20 11.36 8.07 26.62
CA ARG A 20 11.83 6.67 26.73
C ARG A 20 12.27 6.29 28.13
N GLY A 21 12.93 7.20 28.84
CA GLY A 21 13.38 6.96 30.22
C GLY A 21 12.23 6.69 31.21
N LEU A 22 11.07 7.34 31.01
CA LEU A 22 9.86 7.05 31.78
C LEU A 22 9.26 5.70 31.42
N ALA A 23 9.12 5.43 30.11
CA ALA A 23 8.61 4.14 29.61
C ALA A 23 9.46 2.96 30.13
N ASP A 24 10.80 3.09 30.12
CA ASP A 24 11.71 2.08 30.65
C ASP A 24 11.59 1.89 32.17
N LYS A 25 11.38 2.98 32.93
CA LYS A 25 11.12 2.89 34.40
C LYS A 25 9.81 2.16 34.69
N LEU A 26 8.73 2.47 33.94
CA LEU A 26 7.43 1.81 34.13
C LEU A 26 7.53 0.31 33.79
N ARG A 27 8.25 -0.03 32.72
CA ARG A 27 8.49 -1.43 32.31
C ARG A 27 9.29 -2.20 33.37
N LYS A 28 10.33 -1.56 33.96
CA LYS A 28 11.10 -2.14 35.05
C LYS A 28 10.27 -2.32 36.34
N ALA A 29 9.31 -1.45 36.55
CA ALA A 29 8.35 -1.57 37.68
C ALA A 29 7.26 -2.64 37.41
N LYS A 30 7.38 -3.43 36.33
CA LYS A 30 6.43 -4.49 35.96
C LYS A 30 4.99 -4.00 35.73
N ILE A 31 4.82 -2.72 35.38
CA ILE A 31 3.53 -2.18 34.96
C ILE A 31 3.13 -2.86 33.68
N GLU A 32 1.87 -3.25 33.58
CA GLU A 32 1.33 -3.88 32.35
C GLU A 32 1.63 -2.99 31.14
N THR A 33 2.27 -3.57 30.15
CA THR A 33 2.71 -2.85 28.95
C THR A 33 2.24 -3.57 27.71
N VAL A 34 1.40 -2.92 26.93
CA VAL A 34 0.94 -3.41 25.64
C VAL A 34 1.75 -2.74 24.54
N SER A 35 2.45 -3.53 23.74
CA SER A 35 3.19 -3.03 22.58
C SER A 35 2.29 -3.06 21.35
N VAL A 36 1.97 -1.87 20.82
CA VAL A 36 1.15 -1.72 19.62
C VAL A 36 2.07 -1.31 18.47
N ALA A 37 2.60 -2.30 17.74
CA ALA A 37 3.41 -2.06 16.56
C ALA A 37 2.52 -1.92 15.33
N ALA A 38 2.80 -0.93 14.47
CA ALA A 38 2.14 -0.84 13.18
C ALA A 38 2.52 -2.07 12.31
N PRO A 39 1.55 -2.74 11.67
CA PRO A 39 1.84 -3.82 10.76
C PRO A 39 2.70 -3.33 9.61
N LYS A 40 3.62 -4.17 9.16
CA LYS A 40 4.44 -3.90 7.99
C LYS A 40 3.59 -4.04 6.71
N PRO A 41 3.95 -3.38 5.59
CA PRO A 41 3.14 -3.40 4.37
C PRO A 41 2.73 -4.79 3.88
N TRP A 42 3.59 -5.79 4.05
CA TRP A 42 3.29 -7.17 3.68
C TRP A 42 2.37 -7.93 4.64
N GLU A 43 2.14 -7.38 5.84
CA GLU A 43 1.23 -7.93 6.86
C GLU A 43 -0.18 -7.36 6.73
N LEU A 44 -0.35 -6.26 5.97
CA LEU A 44 -1.65 -5.60 5.80
C LEU A 44 -2.75 -6.50 5.22
N PRO A 45 -2.51 -7.36 4.21
CA PRO A 45 -3.56 -8.26 3.76
C PRO A 45 -4.04 -9.22 4.85
N ARG A 46 -3.13 -9.72 5.69
CA ARG A 46 -3.48 -10.54 6.86
C ARG A 46 -4.29 -9.75 7.87
N PHE A 47 -3.88 -8.52 8.17
CA PHE A 47 -4.65 -7.61 9.02
C PHE A 47 -6.08 -7.43 8.50
N CYS A 48 -6.26 -7.20 7.19
CA CYS A 48 -7.57 -7.05 6.59
C CYS A 48 -8.44 -8.32 6.76
N VAL A 49 -7.86 -9.50 6.59
CA VAL A 49 -8.58 -10.78 6.81
C VAL A 49 -9.00 -10.94 8.27
N GLU A 50 -8.12 -10.62 9.22
CA GLU A 50 -8.41 -10.69 10.66
C GLU A 50 -9.48 -9.66 11.07
N GLU A 51 -9.43 -8.44 10.53
CA GLU A 51 -10.43 -7.40 10.75
C GLU A 51 -11.81 -7.79 10.17
N ALA A 52 -11.85 -8.33 8.95
CA ALA A 52 -13.09 -8.85 8.35
C ALA A 52 -13.69 -9.99 9.19
N ARG A 53 -12.86 -10.89 9.70
CA ARG A 53 -13.30 -11.98 10.58
C ARG A 53 -13.92 -11.45 11.89
N SER A 54 -13.36 -10.39 12.48
CA SER A 54 -13.93 -9.77 13.67
C SER A 54 -15.35 -9.24 13.43
N ARG A 55 -15.66 -8.89 12.18
CA ARG A 55 -16.99 -8.44 11.70
C ARG A 55 -17.85 -9.58 11.15
N LYS A 56 -17.43 -10.85 11.34
CA LYS A 56 -18.11 -12.07 10.88
C LYS A 56 -18.24 -12.18 9.34
N VAL A 57 -17.35 -11.53 8.60
CA VAL A 57 -17.31 -11.57 7.13
C VAL A 57 -16.08 -12.36 6.68
N LYS A 58 -16.27 -13.17 5.62
CA LYS A 58 -15.18 -13.91 4.98
C LYS A 58 -14.55 -13.03 3.90
N LEU A 59 -13.28 -12.66 4.08
CA LEU A 59 -12.47 -11.96 3.09
C LEU A 59 -11.32 -12.89 2.68
N SER A 60 -11.18 -13.16 1.37
CA SER A 60 -10.05 -13.97 0.89
C SER A 60 -8.74 -13.20 0.99
N GLN A 61 -7.61 -13.93 1.01
CA GLN A 61 -6.28 -13.29 1.07
C GLN A 61 -6.01 -12.48 -0.22
N GLU A 62 -6.52 -12.96 -1.34
CA GLU A 62 -6.45 -12.29 -2.64
C GLU A 62 -7.26 -10.98 -2.63
N ALA A 63 -8.51 -11.04 -2.20
CA ALA A 63 -9.36 -9.86 -2.06
C ALA A 63 -8.78 -8.84 -1.05
N ALA A 64 -8.20 -9.31 0.05
CA ALA A 64 -7.49 -8.45 0.99
C ALA A 64 -6.28 -7.77 0.36
N GLY A 65 -5.55 -8.48 -0.51
CA GLY A 65 -4.46 -7.90 -1.28
C GLY A 65 -4.92 -6.80 -2.23
N VAL A 66 -6.02 -7.04 -2.95
CA VAL A 66 -6.66 -6.04 -3.83
C VAL A 66 -7.14 -4.84 -3.00
N LEU A 67 -7.75 -5.07 -1.82
CA LEU A 67 -8.21 -4.00 -0.94
C LEU A 67 -7.04 -3.12 -0.45
N VAL A 68 -5.93 -3.72 -0.03
CA VAL A 68 -4.73 -2.96 0.38
C VAL A 68 -4.17 -2.17 -0.81
N ALA A 69 -4.12 -2.74 -2.01
CA ALA A 69 -3.71 -2.03 -3.21
C ALA A 69 -4.65 -0.86 -3.54
N ALA A 70 -5.93 -1.01 -3.25
CA ALA A 70 -6.97 -0.03 -3.53
C ALA A 70 -7.02 1.13 -2.52
N VAL A 71 -6.80 0.83 -1.24
CA VAL A 71 -6.98 1.78 -0.12
C VAL A 71 -5.66 2.34 0.38
N GLY A 72 -4.55 1.65 0.09
CA GLY A 72 -3.22 2.02 0.60
C GLY A 72 -2.91 1.42 1.97
N ASN A 73 -1.91 2.01 2.64
CA ASN A 73 -1.35 1.46 3.87
C ASN A 73 -1.96 2.05 5.17
N ASP A 74 -2.97 2.91 5.05
CA ASP A 74 -3.64 3.51 6.20
C ASP A 74 -4.59 2.51 6.85
N LEU A 75 -4.27 2.07 8.08
CA LEU A 75 -5.05 1.08 8.82
C LEU A 75 -6.47 1.53 9.08
N ARG A 76 -6.68 2.82 9.35
CA ARG A 76 -8.02 3.36 9.64
C ARG A 76 -8.88 3.36 8.38
N ALA A 77 -8.29 3.75 7.25
CA ALA A 77 -8.95 3.67 5.95
C ALA A 77 -9.27 2.22 5.57
N LEU A 78 -8.36 1.28 5.81
CA LEU A 78 -8.59 -0.16 5.59
C LEU A 78 -9.72 -0.70 6.47
N THR A 79 -9.73 -0.37 7.76
CA THR A 79 -10.79 -0.78 8.69
C THR A 79 -12.15 -0.24 8.27
N SER A 80 -12.23 1.03 7.84
CA SER A 80 -13.47 1.64 7.34
C SER A 80 -13.95 0.99 6.03
N ALA A 81 -13.02 0.68 5.14
CA ALA A 81 -13.31 -0.01 3.89
C ALA A 81 -13.86 -1.43 4.13
N ILE A 82 -13.28 -2.15 5.09
CA ILE A 82 -13.75 -3.49 5.48
C ILE A 82 -15.14 -3.42 6.11
N ALA A 83 -15.39 -2.41 6.96
CA ALA A 83 -16.72 -2.20 7.52
C ALA A 83 -17.77 -2.01 6.43
N GLN A 84 -17.51 -1.14 5.46
CA GLN A 84 -18.40 -0.89 4.33
C GLN A 84 -18.63 -2.17 3.51
N LEU A 85 -17.56 -2.91 3.16
CA LEU A 85 -17.71 -4.17 2.43
C LEU A 85 -18.51 -5.22 3.22
N ALA A 86 -18.37 -5.23 4.55
CA ALA A 86 -19.10 -6.14 5.42
C ALA A 86 -20.60 -5.83 5.43
N ASP A 87 -20.96 -4.56 5.53
CA ASP A 87 -22.33 -4.10 5.52
C ASP A 87 -23.01 -4.39 4.15
N ASP A 88 -22.28 -4.16 3.06
CA ASP A 88 -22.81 -4.36 1.70
C ASP A 88 -22.81 -5.83 1.25
N ALA A 89 -22.01 -6.68 1.85
CA ALA A 89 -21.94 -8.11 1.51
C ALA A 89 -23.10 -8.92 2.07
N ASP A 90 -23.85 -8.39 3.04
CA ASP A 90 -25.01 -9.03 3.68
C ASP A 90 -24.75 -10.53 4.05
N GLY A 91 -23.58 -10.78 4.64
CA GLY A 91 -23.13 -12.12 5.06
C GLY A 91 -22.50 -12.98 3.95
N ALA A 92 -22.48 -12.53 2.70
CA ALA A 92 -21.78 -13.20 1.62
C ALA A 92 -20.26 -13.02 1.75
N PRO A 93 -19.45 -13.95 1.19
CA PRO A 93 -18.00 -13.75 1.13
C PRO A 93 -17.62 -12.55 0.25
N VAL A 94 -16.66 -11.76 0.72
CA VAL A 94 -16.08 -10.65 -0.05
C VAL A 94 -14.97 -11.18 -0.92
N ASP A 95 -15.19 -11.16 -2.23
CA ASP A 95 -14.22 -11.54 -3.25
C ASP A 95 -13.53 -10.33 -3.90
N GLU A 96 -12.59 -10.59 -4.82
CA GLU A 96 -11.88 -9.53 -5.54
C GLU A 96 -12.82 -8.66 -6.38
N ALA A 97 -13.85 -9.25 -6.99
CA ALA A 97 -14.79 -8.55 -7.86
C ALA A 97 -15.60 -7.52 -7.07
N LEU A 98 -16.04 -7.88 -5.86
CA LEU A 98 -16.75 -6.98 -4.97
C LEU A 98 -15.83 -5.83 -4.52
N VAL A 99 -14.59 -6.11 -4.13
CA VAL A 99 -13.61 -5.08 -3.76
C VAL A 99 -13.37 -4.13 -4.93
N GLN A 100 -13.16 -4.65 -6.13
CA GLN A 100 -12.97 -3.82 -7.33
C GLN A 100 -14.19 -2.94 -7.61
N LYS A 101 -15.40 -3.48 -7.50
CA LYS A 101 -16.64 -2.72 -7.71
C LYS A 101 -16.73 -1.51 -6.78
N TYR A 102 -16.42 -1.67 -5.50
CA TYR A 102 -16.58 -0.60 -4.50
C TYR A 102 -15.42 0.40 -4.48
N PHE A 103 -14.23 -0.01 -4.87
CA PHE A 103 -13.03 0.83 -4.78
C PHE A 103 -12.41 1.21 -6.13
N ALA A 104 -13.05 0.87 -7.25
CA ALA A 104 -12.57 1.19 -8.60
C ALA A 104 -12.38 2.69 -8.88
N GLY A 105 -12.96 3.57 -8.08
CA GLY A 105 -12.85 5.02 -8.23
C GLY A 105 -11.90 5.71 -7.25
N ARG A 106 -11.19 4.96 -6.39
CA ARG A 106 -10.24 5.59 -5.45
C ARG A 106 -8.93 5.96 -6.15
N ALA A 107 -8.38 7.09 -5.75
CA ALA A 107 -7.16 7.66 -6.35
C ALA A 107 -5.98 6.69 -6.35
N GLU A 108 -5.81 5.90 -5.28
CA GLU A 108 -4.74 4.92 -5.15
C GLU A 108 -4.91 3.74 -6.13
N VAL A 109 -6.13 3.18 -6.26
CA VAL A 109 -6.40 2.10 -7.24
C VAL A 109 -6.04 2.55 -8.64
N THR A 110 -6.42 3.76 -8.97
CA THR A 110 -6.20 4.34 -10.29
C THR A 110 -4.71 4.55 -10.55
N SER A 111 -3.96 5.06 -9.58
CA SER A 111 -2.51 5.25 -9.70
C SER A 111 -1.76 3.93 -9.86
N PHE A 112 -2.15 2.88 -9.12
CA PHE A 112 -1.58 1.54 -9.28
C PHE A 112 -1.96 0.91 -10.62
N ALA A 113 -3.19 1.12 -11.10
CA ALA A 113 -3.60 0.63 -12.41
C ALA A 113 -2.78 1.23 -13.56
N VAL A 114 -2.38 2.51 -13.45
CA VAL A 114 -1.45 3.14 -14.40
C VAL A 114 -0.09 2.44 -14.34
N SER A 115 0.49 2.31 -13.15
CA SER A 115 1.82 1.71 -12.99
C SER A 115 1.87 0.25 -13.45
N ASP A 116 0.81 -0.52 -13.22
CA ASP A 116 0.71 -1.92 -13.64
C ASP A 116 0.64 -2.05 -15.18
N ALA A 117 -0.07 -1.14 -15.84
CA ALA A 117 -0.11 -1.09 -17.31
C ALA A 117 1.26 -0.74 -17.91
N VAL A 118 1.99 0.20 -17.30
CA VAL A 118 3.36 0.55 -17.73
C VAL A 118 4.32 -0.63 -17.53
N LEU A 119 4.30 -1.28 -16.37
CA LEU A 119 5.11 -2.48 -16.12
C LEU A 119 4.80 -3.62 -17.10
N ALA A 120 3.56 -3.75 -17.51
CA ALA A 120 3.16 -4.72 -18.52
C ALA A 120 3.60 -4.35 -19.95
N GLY A 121 4.13 -3.14 -20.18
CA GLY A 121 4.52 -2.64 -21.49
C GLY A 121 3.33 -2.26 -22.38
N ASN A 122 2.15 -2.06 -21.80
CA ASN A 122 0.94 -1.70 -22.54
C ASN A 122 0.72 -0.18 -22.53
N THR A 123 1.38 0.51 -23.43
CA THR A 123 1.35 1.98 -23.53
C THR A 123 -0.06 2.54 -23.74
N SER A 124 -0.85 1.91 -24.61
CA SER A 124 -2.23 2.38 -24.88
C SER A 124 -3.08 2.33 -23.63
N LEU A 125 -3.06 1.21 -22.91
CA LEU A 125 -3.78 1.04 -21.65
C LEU A 125 -3.25 1.97 -20.54
N ALA A 126 -1.94 2.19 -20.50
CA ALA A 126 -1.32 3.09 -19.52
C ALA A 126 -1.81 4.55 -19.72
N LEU A 127 -1.84 5.03 -20.96
CA LEU A 127 -2.33 6.37 -21.31
C LEU A 127 -3.84 6.50 -21.06
N GLU A 128 -4.63 5.51 -21.40
CA GLU A 128 -6.07 5.48 -21.11
C GLU A 128 -6.32 5.63 -19.61
N ARG A 129 -5.66 4.79 -18.80
CA ARG A 129 -5.78 4.83 -17.35
C ARG A 129 -5.26 6.12 -16.73
N LEU A 130 -4.16 6.66 -17.28
CA LEU A 130 -3.60 7.93 -16.84
C LEU A 130 -4.60 9.08 -17.05
N ARG A 131 -5.15 9.20 -18.26
CA ARG A 131 -6.14 10.24 -18.59
C ARG A 131 -7.41 10.11 -17.76
N TRP A 132 -7.86 8.88 -17.56
CA TRP A 132 -9.01 8.63 -16.69
C TRP A 132 -8.70 9.03 -15.22
N ALA A 133 -7.50 8.70 -14.72
CA ALA A 133 -7.06 9.08 -13.39
C ALA A 133 -7.06 10.60 -13.20
N LEU A 134 -6.43 11.31 -14.11
CA LEU A 134 -6.37 12.79 -14.09
C LEU A 134 -7.76 13.41 -14.22
N GLY A 135 -8.60 12.89 -15.12
CA GLY A 135 -9.98 13.34 -15.33
C GLY A 135 -10.90 13.11 -14.12
N THR A 136 -10.59 12.12 -13.28
CA THR A 136 -11.32 11.85 -12.01
C THR A 136 -10.72 12.57 -10.81
N GLY A 137 -9.71 13.42 -11.01
CA GLY A 137 -9.12 14.28 -9.97
C GLY A 137 -8.02 13.61 -9.13
N VAL A 138 -7.43 12.52 -9.63
CA VAL A 138 -6.27 11.92 -8.98
C VAL A 138 -5.09 12.88 -9.06
N ALA A 139 -4.51 13.21 -7.91
CA ALA A 139 -3.36 14.11 -7.87
C ALA A 139 -2.16 13.50 -8.62
N PRO A 140 -1.51 14.22 -9.55
CA PRO A 140 -0.36 13.75 -10.33
C PRO A 140 0.76 13.13 -9.49
N VAL A 141 1.02 13.67 -8.31
CA VAL A 141 2.04 13.15 -7.38
C VAL A 141 1.75 11.74 -6.86
N LEU A 142 0.50 11.32 -6.80
CA LEU A 142 0.13 9.95 -6.41
C LEU A 142 0.50 8.97 -7.52
N ILE A 143 0.37 9.38 -8.77
CA ILE A 143 0.74 8.57 -9.94
C ILE A 143 2.25 8.38 -9.99
N THR A 144 3.05 9.45 -9.86
CA THR A 144 4.52 9.33 -9.80
C THR A 144 4.99 8.48 -8.63
N SER A 145 4.34 8.61 -7.47
CA SER A 145 4.64 7.80 -6.28
C SER A 145 4.36 6.30 -6.50
N ALA A 146 3.22 5.96 -7.10
CA ALA A 146 2.86 4.58 -7.44
C ALA A 146 3.84 3.99 -8.46
N MET A 147 4.16 4.75 -9.52
CA MET A 147 5.17 4.39 -10.52
C MET A 147 6.54 4.11 -9.88
N ALA A 148 7.03 5.05 -9.05
CA ALA A 148 8.30 4.90 -8.36
C ALA A 148 8.33 3.67 -7.45
N GLY A 149 7.23 3.37 -6.75
CA GLY A 149 7.09 2.17 -5.92
C GLY A 149 7.16 0.89 -6.74
N ALA A 150 6.41 0.83 -7.83
CA ALA A 150 6.32 -0.31 -8.73
C ALA A 150 7.68 -0.63 -9.39
N PHE A 151 8.38 0.39 -9.91
CA PHE A 151 9.69 0.20 -10.55
C PHE A 151 10.82 -0.12 -9.59
N ARG A 152 10.83 0.48 -8.37
CA ARG A 152 11.76 0.04 -7.32
C ARG A 152 11.52 -1.40 -6.89
N GLY A 153 10.25 -1.83 -6.81
CA GLY A 153 9.89 -3.21 -6.53
C GLY A 153 10.37 -4.15 -7.64
N MET A 154 10.18 -3.79 -8.92
CA MET A 154 10.69 -4.54 -10.08
C MET A 154 12.21 -4.65 -10.06
N GLY A 155 12.94 -3.56 -9.79
CA GLY A 155 14.41 -3.59 -9.68
C GLY A 155 14.87 -4.58 -8.60
N LYS A 156 14.30 -4.50 -7.40
CA LYS A 156 14.59 -5.46 -6.33
C LYS A 156 14.25 -6.91 -6.71
N TYR A 157 13.15 -7.10 -7.46
CA TYR A 157 12.75 -8.43 -7.94
C TYR A 157 13.76 -9.02 -8.93
N LEU A 158 14.27 -8.22 -9.87
CA LEU A 158 15.25 -8.65 -10.85
C LEU A 158 16.61 -9.04 -10.23
N GLU A 159 16.99 -8.38 -9.14
CA GLU A 159 18.24 -8.67 -8.40
C GLU A 159 18.10 -9.80 -7.39
N ALA A 160 16.91 -10.05 -6.89
CA ALA A 160 16.68 -10.99 -5.81
C ALA A 160 16.64 -12.45 -6.31
N ARG A 161 17.21 -13.35 -5.49
CA ARG A 161 17.11 -14.80 -5.69
C ARG A 161 16.13 -15.38 -4.67
N GLY A 162 15.42 -16.43 -5.05
CA GLY A 162 14.44 -17.09 -4.19
C GLY A 162 13.03 -17.04 -4.75
N SER A 163 12.06 -17.55 -4.01
CA SER A 163 10.67 -17.61 -4.44
C SER A 163 9.70 -17.49 -3.25
N GLY A 164 8.43 -17.26 -3.57
CA GLY A 164 7.35 -17.29 -2.61
C GLY A 164 7.39 -16.18 -1.55
N ALA A 165 6.84 -16.46 -0.39
CA ALA A 165 6.65 -15.48 0.70
C ALA A 165 7.96 -14.90 1.23
N ASP A 166 9.06 -15.64 1.19
CA ASP A 166 10.38 -15.16 1.64
C ASP A 166 10.93 -14.09 0.70
N LEU A 167 10.75 -14.28 -0.61
CA LEU A 167 11.13 -13.27 -1.60
C LEU A 167 10.27 -12.01 -1.42
N ALA A 168 8.96 -12.15 -1.23
CA ALA A 168 8.06 -11.04 -0.98
C ALA A 168 8.51 -10.18 0.22
N ARG A 169 8.87 -10.84 1.32
CA ARG A 169 9.40 -10.17 2.52
C ARG A 169 10.72 -9.44 2.25
N ARG A 170 11.65 -10.07 1.52
CA ARG A 170 12.97 -9.48 1.22
C ARG A 170 12.87 -8.23 0.38
N ILE A 171 12.01 -8.22 -0.64
CA ILE A 171 11.83 -7.05 -1.52
C ILE A 171 10.82 -6.03 -0.97
N GLY A 172 10.07 -6.40 0.09
CA GLY A 172 9.14 -5.51 0.79
C GLY A 172 7.84 -5.27 0.05
N VAL A 173 7.32 -6.28 -0.66
CA VAL A 173 6.05 -6.21 -1.39
C VAL A 173 5.08 -7.30 -0.91
N PRO A 174 3.75 -7.10 -1.08
CA PRO A 174 2.78 -8.14 -0.83
C PRO A 174 2.99 -9.36 -1.73
N PRO A 175 2.70 -10.60 -1.26
CA PRO A 175 2.94 -11.84 -2.04
C PRO A 175 2.24 -11.86 -3.41
N PHE A 176 1.06 -11.25 -3.54
CA PHE A 176 0.33 -11.19 -4.83
C PHE A 176 1.10 -10.37 -5.90
N LYS A 177 1.83 -9.33 -5.51
CA LYS A 177 2.66 -8.54 -6.43
C LYS A 177 3.82 -9.34 -7.03
N LEU A 178 4.28 -10.42 -6.37
CA LEU A 178 5.31 -11.29 -6.96
C LEU A 178 4.84 -11.95 -8.25
N LYS A 179 3.59 -12.43 -8.30
CA LYS A 179 3.02 -13.03 -9.52
C LYS A 179 3.02 -12.02 -10.67
N GLU A 180 2.73 -10.78 -10.37
CA GLU A 180 2.75 -9.69 -11.34
C GLU A 180 4.17 -9.39 -11.81
N TYR A 181 5.13 -9.22 -10.89
CA TYR A 181 6.54 -9.03 -11.26
C TYR A 181 7.08 -10.21 -12.05
N GLN A 182 6.77 -11.44 -11.68
CA GLN A 182 7.16 -12.63 -12.44
C GLN A 182 6.63 -12.60 -13.89
N ARG A 183 5.38 -12.16 -14.09
CA ARG A 183 4.76 -12.05 -15.41
C ARG A 183 5.38 -10.94 -16.25
N THR A 184 5.67 -9.78 -15.63
CA THR A 184 6.12 -8.57 -16.33
C THR A 184 7.63 -8.42 -16.41
N SER A 185 8.40 -9.14 -15.57
CA SER A 185 9.87 -9.05 -15.52
C SER A 185 10.58 -9.38 -16.84
N ARG A 186 9.97 -10.24 -17.67
CA ARG A 186 10.50 -10.55 -19.01
C ARG A 186 10.58 -9.34 -19.95
N ASN A 187 9.82 -8.28 -19.66
CA ASN A 187 9.81 -7.04 -20.44
C ASN A 187 10.91 -6.07 -20.00
N TRP A 188 11.60 -6.35 -18.89
CA TRP A 188 12.49 -5.40 -18.24
C TRP A 188 13.88 -5.96 -18.02
N GLN A 189 14.88 -5.16 -18.38
CA GLN A 189 16.27 -5.35 -17.99
C GLN A 189 16.65 -4.39 -16.86
N PRO A 190 17.61 -4.72 -15.99
CA PRO A 190 18.03 -3.84 -14.90
C PRO A 190 18.35 -2.41 -15.34
N ALA A 191 19.04 -2.25 -16.48
CA ALA A 191 19.36 -0.94 -17.05
C ALA A 191 18.10 -0.17 -17.48
N GLY A 192 17.08 -0.87 -18.05
CA GLY A 192 15.81 -0.27 -18.43
C GLY A 192 15.01 0.20 -17.20
N VAL A 193 15.01 -0.60 -16.11
CA VAL A 193 14.39 -0.21 -14.84
C VAL A 193 15.07 1.02 -14.25
N ALA A 194 16.41 1.07 -14.27
CA ALA A 194 17.17 2.23 -13.78
C ALA A 194 16.84 3.50 -14.58
N ALA A 195 16.78 3.40 -15.91
CA ALA A 195 16.40 4.51 -16.79
C ALA A 195 14.97 4.98 -16.49
N ALA A 196 14.02 4.05 -16.36
CA ALA A 196 12.62 4.37 -16.01
C ALA A 196 12.51 5.09 -14.66
N ILE A 197 13.28 4.66 -13.64
CA ILE A 197 13.32 5.35 -12.35
C ILE A 197 13.82 6.79 -12.49
N GLY A 198 14.81 7.04 -13.34
CA GLY A 198 15.29 8.39 -13.65
C GLY A 198 14.22 9.27 -14.29
N ILE A 199 13.48 8.72 -15.27
CA ILE A 199 12.36 9.40 -15.93
C ILE A 199 11.24 9.71 -14.93
N ILE A 200 10.89 8.76 -14.08
CA ILE A 200 9.87 8.94 -13.04
C ILE A 200 10.30 10.03 -12.04
N ALA A 201 11.58 10.07 -11.65
CA ALA A 201 12.09 11.10 -10.75
C ALA A 201 12.01 12.50 -11.37
N GLN A 202 12.26 12.63 -12.67
CA GLN A 202 12.08 13.88 -13.39
C GLN A 202 10.60 14.26 -13.44
N ALA A 203 9.71 13.34 -13.78
CA ALA A 203 8.27 13.59 -13.79
C ALA A 203 7.74 13.95 -12.40
N ASP A 204 8.28 13.37 -11.32
CA ASP A 204 7.92 13.72 -9.95
C ASP A 204 8.32 15.17 -9.59
N ALA A 205 9.48 15.62 -10.05
CA ALA A 205 9.87 17.04 -9.93
C ALA A 205 8.95 17.95 -10.75
N ASP A 206 8.63 17.55 -11.98
CA ASP A 206 7.78 18.30 -12.89
C ASP A 206 6.37 18.51 -12.31
N VAL A 207 5.74 17.47 -11.77
CA VAL A 207 4.39 17.56 -11.16
C VAL A 207 4.39 18.31 -9.83
N LYS A 208 5.53 18.44 -9.17
CA LYS A 208 5.70 19.22 -7.93
C LYS A 208 5.99 20.70 -8.18
N GLY A 209 5.92 21.15 -9.41
CA GLY A 209 6.02 22.55 -9.78
C GLY A 209 7.23 22.92 -10.64
N ALA A 210 8.04 21.97 -11.11
CA ALA A 210 9.12 22.24 -12.06
C ALA A 210 8.60 22.44 -13.50
N ALA A 211 7.41 21.87 -13.81
CA ALA A 211 6.77 22.06 -15.12
C ALA A 211 5.50 22.91 -15.03
N THR A 212 5.19 23.63 -16.11
CA THR A 212 4.00 24.45 -16.23
C THR A 212 2.70 23.63 -16.35
N ASN A 213 2.80 22.41 -16.92
CA ASN A 213 1.66 21.51 -17.08
C ASN A 213 2.01 20.13 -16.52
N PRO A 214 1.57 19.81 -15.29
CA PRO A 214 1.86 18.53 -14.63
C PRO A 214 1.23 17.33 -15.35
N ASP A 215 0.05 17.48 -15.94
CA ASP A 215 -0.64 16.38 -16.62
C ASP A 215 0.12 15.97 -17.90
N TYR A 216 0.59 16.97 -18.66
CA TYR A 216 1.42 16.71 -19.84
C TYR A 216 2.78 16.09 -19.46
N ALA A 217 3.36 16.49 -18.33
CA ALA A 217 4.60 15.87 -17.85
C ALA A 217 4.44 14.38 -17.62
N LEU A 218 3.28 13.94 -17.10
CA LEU A 218 2.96 12.52 -16.92
C LEU A 218 2.70 11.79 -18.24
N GLU A 219 2.00 12.42 -19.20
CA GLU A 219 1.77 11.81 -20.52
C GLU A 219 3.06 11.60 -21.31
N ARG A 220 4.04 12.46 -21.11
CA ARG A 220 5.35 12.41 -21.79
C ARG A 220 6.31 11.42 -21.12
N MET A 221 6.11 11.05 -19.88
CA MET A 221 6.94 10.11 -19.11
C MET A 221 6.92 8.72 -19.72
#